data_d92b931be51fb5b1c3f7938e764d2918
#
_entry.id   d92b931be51fb5b1c3f7938e764d2918
#
_cell.length_a   1.000
_cell.length_b   1.000
_cell.length_c   1.000
_cell.angle_alpha   90.00
_cell.angle_beta   90.00
_cell.angle_gamma   90.00
#
_symmetry.space_group_name_H-M   'P 1'
#
loop_
_entity.id
_entity.type
_entity.pdbx_description
1 polymer ?
#
loop_
_entity_poly.entity_id
_entity_poly.type
_entity_poly.pdbx_seq_one_letter_code
_entity_poly.pdbx_strand_id
1 'polypeptide(L)'
;MGQKVNPIGLRLGINRTWDSRWYAGKGEYGKLLHEDMAIRESLNKELKQAAVSKIVIERPHKKCRVTIHSARPGVVIGKKGADIEKLRKKVAALTDSDVVINIIEIRKPELDAQLVAESISQQLERRVAFRRAMKRAVQSAIRLGAGGIRINCSGRLGGAEIARMEWYREGRVPLHTLRADVDYGVATAFTTYGTCGVKVWIFKGEIMEHDPMAQDKKMAEGDAGRPPRHAA
;
A
#
# COMPACT_ATOMS: atom_id res chain seq x y z
N MET A 1 11.18 22.01 14.05
CA MET A 1 11.22 20.54 14.21
C MET A 1 11.75 19.93 12.92
N GLY A 2 12.75 19.04 13.00
CA GLY A 2 13.37 18.42 11.83
C GLY A 2 12.44 17.48 11.07
N GLN A 3 12.79 17.25 9.80
CA GLN A 3 12.13 16.31 8.92
C GLN A 3 12.29 14.89 9.47
N LYS A 4 11.20 14.11 9.46
CA LYS A 4 11.26 12.70 9.89
C LYS A 4 11.55 11.80 8.70
N VAL A 5 12.44 10.83 8.90
CA VAL A 5 12.78 9.83 7.88
C VAL A 5 11.57 8.93 7.63
N ASN A 6 11.38 8.52 6.36
CA ASN A 6 10.39 7.54 6.00
C ASN A 6 10.71 6.18 6.64
N PRO A 7 9.81 5.57 7.43
CA PRO A 7 10.09 4.32 8.14
C PRO A 7 10.41 3.14 7.20
N ILE A 8 9.79 3.09 6.01
CA ILE A 8 10.07 2.08 4.99
C ILE A 8 11.48 2.28 4.45
N GLY A 9 11.82 3.52 4.05
CA GLY A 9 13.15 3.86 3.54
C GLY A 9 14.30 3.56 4.52
N LEU A 10 14.08 3.81 5.82
CA LEU A 10 15.07 3.49 6.87
C LEU A 10 15.37 1.99 6.96
N ARG A 11 14.38 1.14 6.64
CA ARG A 11 14.44 -0.32 6.81
C ARG A 11 14.69 -1.09 5.52
N LEU A 12 14.87 -0.41 4.39
CA LEU A 12 15.23 -1.04 3.12
C LEU A 12 16.56 -1.78 3.25
N GLY A 13 16.59 -3.03 2.80
CA GLY A 13 17.76 -3.90 2.90
C GLY A 13 18.00 -4.52 4.29
N ILE A 14 17.20 -4.17 5.32
CA ILE A 14 17.26 -4.74 6.65
C ILE A 14 16.12 -5.74 6.87
N ASN A 15 14.87 -5.27 6.88
CA ASN A 15 13.67 -6.11 7.00
C ASN A 15 12.60 -5.79 5.94
N ARG A 16 12.88 -4.87 5.05
CA ARG A 16 12.03 -4.48 3.91
C ARG A 16 12.83 -4.51 2.63
N THR A 17 12.16 -4.80 1.52
CA THR A 17 12.73 -4.76 0.17
C THR A 17 11.99 -3.74 -0.69
N TRP A 18 12.54 -3.46 -1.87
CA TRP A 18 11.97 -2.52 -2.83
C TRP A 18 10.73 -3.09 -3.52
N ASP A 19 9.84 -2.22 -3.94
CA ASP A 19 8.65 -2.59 -4.72
C ASP A 19 8.96 -2.81 -6.21
N SER A 20 10.05 -2.27 -6.73
CA SER A 20 10.59 -2.61 -8.06
C SER A 20 11.86 -3.43 -7.88
N ARG A 21 11.87 -4.67 -8.42
CA ARG A 21 12.91 -5.67 -8.18
C ARG A 21 13.46 -6.16 -9.52
N TRP A 22 14.37 -5.39 -10.09
CA TRP A 22 15.02 -5.73 -11.36
C TRP A 22 16.38 -5.03 -11.46
N TYR A 23 17.17 -5.50 -12.40
CA TYR A 23 18.47 -4.93 -12.75
C TYR A 23 18.49 -4.59 -14.23
N ALA A 24 19.11 -3.46 -14.58
CA ALA A 24 19.31 -3.04 -15.98
C ALA A 24 20.67 -2.36 -16.16
N GLY A 25 21.21 -2.41 -17.37
CA GLY A 25 22.40 -1.68 -17.76
C GLY A 25 22.19 -0.16 -17.78
N LYS A 26 23.29 0.60 -17.82
CA LYS A 26 23.24 2.09 -17.74
C LYS A 26 22.34 2.74 -18.80
N GLY A 27 22.26 2.20 -20.01
CA GLY A 27 21.47 2.77 -21.11
C GLY A 27 19.96 2.50 -21.02
N GLU A 28 19.56 1.40 -20.35
CA GLU A 28 18.16 0.95 -20.30
C GLU A 28 17.44 1.35 -19.01
N TYR A 29 18.21 1.64 -17.95
CA TYR A 29 17.66 1.91 -16.62
C TYR A 29 16.60 3.02 -16.62
N GLY A 30 16.89 4.14 -17.28
CA GLY A 30 15.97 5.29 -17.34
C GLY A 30 14.65 4.94 -18.04
N LYS A 31 14.72 4.20 -19.16
CA LYS A 31 13.53 3.74 -19.90
C LYS A 31 12.64 2.86 -19.01
N LEU A 32 13.21 1.82 -18.40
CA LEU A 32 12.47 0.89 -17.54
C LEU A 32 11.90 1.56 -16.28
N LEU A 33 12.61 2.54 -15.72
CA LEU A 33 12.10 3.32 -14.59
C LEU A 33 10.86 4.14 -14.97
N HIS A 34 10.89 4.81 -16.12
CA HIS A 34 9.73 5.58 -16.62
C HIS A 34 8.55 4.66 -16.94
N GLU A 35 8.78 3.49 -17.50
CA GLU A 35 7.76 2.47 -17.73
C GLU A 35 7.10 2.04 -16.41
N ASP A 36 7.91 1.74 -15.37
CA ASP A 36 7.39 1.37 -14.04
C ASP A 36 6.52 2.46 -13.42
N MET A 37 6.94 3.73 -13.54
CA MET A 37 6.16 4.86 -13.04
C MET A 37 4.82 4.98 -13.79
N ALA A 38 4.82 4.86 -15.10
CA ALA A 38 3.61 4.91 -15.94
C ALA A 38 2.65 3.75 -15.61
N ILE A 39 3.18 2.54 -15.43
CA ILE A 39 2.40 1.36 -15.02
C ILE A 39 1.73 1.59 -13.67
N ARG A 40 2.49 2.04 -12.65
CA ARG A 40 1.95 2.32 -11.31
C ARG A 40 0.87 3.39 -11.34
N GLU A 41 1.09 4.48 -12.08
CA GLU A 41 0.13 5.57 -12.20
C GLU A 41 -1.16 5.11 -12.87
N SER A 42 -1.07 4.38 -13.97
CA SER A 42 -2.21 3.80 -14.69
C SER A 42 -3.03 2.86 -13.81
N LEU A 43 -2.35 1.90 -13.13
CA LEU A 43 -3.02 0.96 -12.25
C LEU A 43 -3.66 1.64 -11.05
N ASN A 44 -3.00 2.60 -10.41
CA ASN A 44 -3.57 3.33 -9.28
C ASN A 44 -4.80 4.17 -9.67
N LYS A 45 -4.83 4.71 -10.89
CA LYS A 45 -6.01 5.43 -11.40
C LYS A 45 -7.21 4.52 -11.60
N GLU A 46 -7.00 3.34 -12.16
CA GLU A 46 -8.07 2.39 -12.47
C GLU A 46 -8.57 1.62 -11.24
N LEU A 47 -7.66 1.26 -10.36
CA LEU A 47 -7.94 0.40 -9.22
C LEU A 47 -8.27 1.14 -7.91
N LYS A 48 -8.68 2.42 -7.97
CA LYS A 48 -9.06 3.20 -6.78
C LYS A 48 -10.10 2.52 -5.88
N GLN A 49 -11.03 1.73 -6.47
CA GLN A 49 -12.07 1.03 -5.72
C GLN A 49 -11.63 -0.34 -5.19
N ALA A 50 -10.54 -0.86 -5.71
CA ALA A 50 -10.02 -2.18 -5.37
C ALA A 50 -9.20 -2.20 -4.06
N ALA A 51 -8.95 -1.05 -3.44
CA ALA A 51 -8.13 -0.91 -2.24
C ALA A 51 -6.76 -1.59 -2.42
N VAL A 52 -5.93 -1.03 -3.29
CA VAL A 52 -4.57 -1.51 -3.59
C VAL A 52 -3.61 -0.98 -2.54
N SER A 53 -2.88 -1.87 -1.87
CA SER A 53 -1.85 -1.50 -0.89
C SER A 53 -0.52 -1.19 -1.53
N LYS A 54 0.00 -2.14 -2.31
CA LYS A 54 1.28 -1.99 -3.03
C LYS A 54 1.25 -2.73 -4.37
N ILE A 55 2.08 -2.26 -5.29
CA ILE A 55 2.30 -2.88 -6.60
C ILE A 55 3.78 -3.23 -6.67
N VAL A 56 4.10 -4.52 -6.78
CA VAL A 56 5.47 -5.02 -6.95
C VAL A 56 5.71 -5.33 -8.41
N ILE A 57 6.81 -4.80 -8.96
CA ILE A 57 7.19 -5.01 -10.36
C ILE A 57 8.51 -5.76 -10.40
N GLU A 58 8.52 -6.90 -11.08
CA GLU A 58 9.69 -7.73 -11.32
C GLU A 58 9.90 -7.90 -12.82
N ARG A 59 11.15 -7.86 -13.27
CA ARG A 59 11.47 -8.01 -14.70
C ARG A 59 12.46 -9.16 -14.93
N PRO A 60 12.02 -10.43 -14.81
CA PRO A 60 12.85 -11.57 -15.16
C PRO A 60 12.87 -11.76 -16.70
N HIS A 61 14.06 -11.74 -17.32
CA HIS A 61 14.27 -12.10 -18.74
C HIS A 61 13.21 -11.55 -19.72
N LYS A 62 13.15 -10.28 -20.00
CA LYS A 62 12.20 -9.64 -20.94
C LYS A 62 10.70 -9.83 -20.61
N LYS A 63 10.37 -10.32 -19.40
CA LYS A 63 9.00 -10.38 -18.90
C LYS A 63 8.79 -9.32 -17.84
N CYS A 64 7.63 -8.69 -17.83
CA CYS A 64 7.21 -7.77 -16.79
C CYS A 64 6.14 -8.44 -15.91
N ARG A 65 6.52 -8.86 -14.70
CA ARG A 65 5.59 -9.42 -13.72
C ARG A 65 5.14 -8.31 -12.79
N VAL A 66 3.85 -8.03 -12.80
CA VAL A 66 3.21 -7.03 -11.94
C VAL A 66 2.37 -7.75 -10.90
N THR A 67 2.78 -7.68 -9.63
CA THR A 67 2.03 -8.28 -8.53
C THR A 67 1.28 -7.18 -7.77
N ILE A 68 -0.04 -7.28 -7.75
CA ILE A 68 -0.95 -6.30 -7.12
C ILE A 68 -1.43 -6.87 -5.80
N HIS A 69 -1.11 -6.20 -4.70
CA HIS A 69 -1.64 -6.52 -3.37
C HIS A 69 -2.91 -5.72 -3.13
N SER A 70 -4.06 -6.40 -3.04
CA SER A 70 -5.37 -5.78 -2.91
C SER A 70 -6.19 -6.41 -1.79
N ALA A 71 -6.99 -5.60 -1.10
CA ALA A 71 -7.97 -6.07 -0.13
C ALA A 71 -9.25 -6.62 -0.79
N ARG A 72 -9.47 -6.28 -2.07
CA ARG A 72 -10.67 -6.68 -2.82
C ARG A 72 -10.29 -7.27 -4.18
N PRO A 73 -9.71 -8.47 -4.21
CA PRO A 73 -9.23 -9.09 -5.45
C PRO A 73 -10.34 -9.29 -6.48
N GLY A 74 -11.57 -9.55 -6.03
CA GLY A 74 -12.71 -9.70 -6.93
C GLY A 74 -13.03 -8.48 -7.81
N VAL A 75 -12.74 -7.28 -7.32
CA VAL A 75 -12.91 -6.03 -8.09
C VAL A 75 -11.83 -5.91 -9.17
N VAL A 76 -10.61 -6.41 -8.90
CA VAL A 76 -9.50 -6.40 -9.87
C VAL A 76 -9.72 -7.43 -10.97
N ILE A 77 -10.19 -8.62 -10.60
CA ILE A 77 -10.42 -9.74 -11.54
C ILE A 77 -11.62 -9.43 -12.45
N GLY A 78 -12.67 -8.86 -11.86
CA GLY A 78 -13.92 -8.58 -12.55
C GLY A 78 -14.74 -9.83 -12.89
N LYS A 79 -15.84 -9.64 -13.63
CA LYS A 79 -16.70 -10.75 -14.04
C LYS A 79 -15.98 -11.63 -15.06
N LYS A 80 -15.82 -12.93 -14.72
CA LYS A 80 -15.16 -13.95 -15.57
C LYS A 80 -13.74 -13.54 -16.03
N GLY A 81 -13.02 -12.70 -15.28
CA GLY A 81 -11.66 -12.27 -15.64
C GLY A 81 -11.59 -11.17 -16.73
N ALA A 82 -12.71 -10.56 -17.12
CA ALA A 82 -12.70 -9.56 -18.19
C ALA A 82 -11.89 -8.29 -17.85
N ASP A 83 -11.90 -7.89 -16.58
CA ASP A 83 -11.24 -6.64 -16.19
C ASP A 83 -9.73 -6.83 -16.05
N ILE A 84 -9.26 -7.98 -15.57
CA ILE A 84 -7.82 -8.29 -15.55
C ILE A 84 -7.23 -8.37 -16.97
N GLU A 85 -7.96 -8.90 -17.95
CA GLU A 85 -7.52 -8.94 -19.34
C GLU A 85 -7.44 -7.53 -19.96
N LYS A 86 -8.37 -6.65 -19.63
CA LYS A 86 -8.31 -5.24 -20.03
C LYS A 86 -7.08 -4.54 -19.42
N LEU A 87 -6.84 -4.76 -18.11
CA LEU A 87 -5.66 -4.23 -17.42
C LEU A 87 -4.36 -4.74 -18.06
N ARG A 88 -4.29 -6.04 -18.37
CA ARG A 88 -3.13 -6.65 -19.03
C ARG A 88 -2.85 -5.98 -20.37
N LYS A 89 -3.88 -5.79 -21.20
CA LYS A 89 -3.72 -5.11 -22.51
C LYS A 89 -3.24 -3.66 -22.37
N LYS A 90 -3.75 -2.93 -21.37
CA LYS A 90 -3.32 -1.55 -21.10
C LYS A 90 -1.87 -1.48 -20.62
N VAL A 91 -1.48 -2.36 -19.70
CA VAL A 91 -0.09 -2.42 -19.24
C VAL A 91 0.84 -2.86 -20.37
N ALA A 92 0.43 -3.81 -21.22
CA ALA A 92 1.21 -4.24 -22.39
C ALA A 92 1.41 -3.12 -23.41
N ALA A 93 0.52 -2.14 -23.48
CA ALA A 93 0.72 -0.96 -24.34
C ALA A 93 1.75 0.05 -23.77
N LEU A 94 2.12 -0.07 -22.49
CA LEU A 94 3.09 0.80 -21.82
C LEU A 94 4.51 0.24 -21.76
N THR A 95 4.71 -1.04 -22.10
CA THR A 95 6.00 -1.70 -22.04
C THR A 95 6.21 -2.62 -23.24
N ASP A 96 7.46 -2.76 -23.67
CA ASP A 96 7.85 -3.66 -24.77
C ASP A 96 8.00 -5.14 -24.31
N SER A 97 7.75 -5.41 -23.02
CA SER A 97 7.93 -6.74 -22.41
C SER A 97 6.61 -7.52 -22.34
N ASP A 98 6.67 -8.85 -22.31
CA ASP A 98 5.49 -9.69 -22.06
C ASP A 98 5.00 -9.47 -20.62
N VAL A 99 3.72 -9.13 -20.45
CA VAL A 99 3.14 -8.73 -19.16
C VAL A 99 2.38 -9.87 -18.52
N VAL A 100 2.72 -10.16 -17.27
CA VAL A 100 2.01 -11.09 -16.40
C VAL A 100 1.51 -10.34 -15.17
N ILE A 101 0.19 -10.37 -14.90
CA ILE A 101 -0.42 -9.75 -13.72
C ILE A 101 -0.77 -10.83 -12.71
N ASN A 102 -0.24 -10.71 -11.50
CA ASN A 102 -0.58 -11.54 -10.35
C ASN A 102 -1.34 -10.70 -9.33
N ILE A 103 -2.30 -11.31 -8.64
CA ILE A 103 -3.09 -10.64 -7.60
C ILE A 103 -2.90 -11.41 -6.30
N ILE A 104 -2.54 -10.71 -5.23
CA ILE A 104 -2.41 -11.25 -3.89
C ILE A 104 -3.43 -10.58 -2.98
N GLU A 105 -4.24 -11.39 -2.30
CA GLU A 105 -5.24 -10.92 -1.35
C GLU A 105 -4.60 -10.48 -0.02
N ILE A 106 -4.98 -9.31 0.46
CA ILE A 106 -4.64 -8.84 1.80
C ILE A 106 -5.77 -9.23 2.76
N ARG A 107 -5.51 -10.24 3.60
CA ARG A 107 -6.54 -10.79 4.52
C ARG A 107 -6.95 -9.83 5.64
N LYS A 108 -6.05 -8.95 6.09
CA LYS A 108 -6.29 -8.00 7.18
C LYS A 108 -5.99 -6.57 6.72
N PRO A 109 -6.89 -5.92 5.98
CA PRO A 109 -6.66 -4.58 5.43
C PRO A 109 -6.47 -3.51 6.50
N GLU A 110 -7.01 -3.71 7.69
CA GLU A 110 -6.88 -2.76 8.80
C GLU A 110 -5.48 -2.77 9.46
N LEU A 111 -4.65 -3.76 9.13
CA LEU A 111 -3.23 -3.81 9.51
C LEU A 111 -2.29 -3.28 8.43
N ASP A 112 -2.83 -2.82 7.31
CA ASP A 112 -2.09 -2.22 6.22
C ASP A 112 -2.18 -0.70 6.30
N ALA A 113 -1.04 -0.03 6.44
CA ALA A 113 -1.01 1.41 6.68
C ALA A 113 -1.54 2.22 5.50
N GLN A 114 -1.28 1.77 4.26
CA GLN A 114 -1.75 2.46 3.05
C GLN A 114 -3.27 2.38 2.94
N LEU A 115 -3.84 1.18 3.15
CA LEU A 115 -5.29 0.96 3.08
C LEU A 115 -6.04 1.72 4.17
N VAL A 116 -5.48 1.78 5.37
CA VAL A 116 -6.04 2.58 6.48
C VAL A 116 -6.00 4.07 6.14
N ALA A 117 -4.89 4.57 5.58
CA ALA A 117 -4.78 5.97 5.17
C ALA A 117 -5.81 6.33 4.09
N GLU A 118 -5.98 5.49 3.09
CA GLU A 118 -6.99 5.67 2.03
C GLU A 118 -8.41 5.60 2.55
N SER A 119 -8.70 4.67 3.47
CA SER A 119 -10.02 4.57 4.10
C SER A 119 -10.37 5.84 4.89
N ILE A 120 -9.41 6.42 5.61
CA ILE A 120 -9.61 7.67 6.34
C ILE A 120 -9.82 8.82 5.35
N SER A 121 -9.00 8.92 4.27
CA SER A 121 -9.13 9.97 3.27
C SER A 121 -10.51 9.96 2.60
N GLN A 122 -11.02 8.79 2.21
CA GLN A 122 -12.37 8.63 1.65
C GLN A 122 -13.48 9.03 2.64
N GLN A 123 -13.30 8.75 3.94
CA GLN A 123 -14.25 9.19 4.97
C GLN A 123 -14.25 10.72 5.13
N LEU A 124 -13.06 11.36 5.05
CA LEU A 124 -12.94 12.83 5.09
C LEU A 124 -13.61 13.49 3.88
N GLU A 125 -13.45 12.94 2.69
CA GLU A 125 -14.12 13.39 1.46
C GLU A 125 -15.64 13.29 1.57
N ARG A 126 -16.13 12.26 2.26
CA ARG A 126 -17.57 12.07 2.59
C ARG A 126 -18.05 12.92 3.78
N ARG A 127 -17.23 13.88 4.24
CA ARG A 127 -17.53 14.79 5.34
C ARG A 127 -17.80 14.11 6.69
N VAL A 128 -17.25 12.91 6.92
CA VAL A 128 -17.28 12.27 8.24
C VAL A 128 -16.36 13.05 9.18
N ALA A 129 -16.79 13.22 10.44
CA ALA A 129 -15.98 13.89 11.45
C ALA A 129 -14.62 13.20 11.61
N PHE A 130 -13.52 13.93 11.35
CA PHE A 130 -12.16 13.41 11.32
C PHE A 130 -11.76 12.67 12.61
N ARG A 131 -12.18 13.18 13.78
CA ARG A 131 -11.92 12.52 15.08
C ARG A 131 -12.57 11.15 15.17
N ARG A 132 -13.78 10.99 14.63
CA ARG A 132 -14.50 9.72 14.60
C ARG A 132 -13.82 8.73 13.66
N ALA A 133 -13.41 9.19 12.46
CA ALA A 133 -12.69 8.37 11.48
C ALA A 133 -11.37 7.86 12.05
N MET A 134 -10.56 8.74 12.66
CA MET A 134 -9.26 8.38 13.25
C MET A 134 -9.42 7.41 14.43
N LYS A 135 -10.32 7.69 15.40
CA LYS A 135 -10.54 6.81 16.56
C LYS A 135 -11.00 5.42 16.12
N ARG A 136 -11.92 5.33 15.16
CA ARG A 136 -12.41 4.06 14.64
C ARG A 136 -11.29 3.24 13.99
N ALA A 137 -10.43 3.89 13.18
CA ALA A 137 -9.30 3.23 12.55
C ALA A 137 -8.30 2.71 13.60
N VAL A 138 -7.99 3.51 14.63
CA VAL A 138 -7.11 3.10 15.74
C VAL A 138 -7.67 1.88 16.46
N GLN A 139 -8.93 1.92 16.88
CA GLN A 139 -9.57 0.80 17.57
C GLN A 139 -9.62 -0.47 16.73
N SER A 140 -9.90 -0.35 15.42
CA SER A 140 -9.92 -1.51 14.52
C SER A 140 -8.54 -2.15 14.38
N ALA A 141 -7.48 -1.36 14.22
CA ALA A 141 -6.12 -1.86 14.09
C ALA A 141 -5.65 -2.58 15.38
N ILE A 142 -5.87 -1.99 16.54
CA ILE A 142 -5.51 -2.61 17.83
C ILE A 142 -6.28 -3.91 18.06
N ARG A 143 -7.60 -3.93 17.80
CA ARG A 143 -8.42 -5.14 17.93
C ARG A 143 -7.92 -6.29 17.04
N LEU A 144 -7.36 -6.01 15.91
CA LEU A 144 -6.82 -7.02 14.97
C LEU A 144 -5.37 -7.43 15.25
N GLY A 145 -4.78 -6.88 16.32
CA GLY A 145 -3.48 -7.31 16.81
C GLY A 145 -2.31 -6.43 16.39
N ALA A 146 -2.54 -5.15 16.03
CA ALA A 146 -1.43 -4.20 15.90
C ALA A 146 -0.78 -3.95 17.26
N GLY A 147 0.56 -3.99 17.34
CA GLY A 147 1.30 -3.63 18.56
C GLY A 147 1.24 -2.12 18.87
N GLY A 148 0.84 -1.32 17.90
CA GLY A 148 0.58 0.11 18.03
C GLY A 148 0.31 0.77 16.69
N ILE A 149 -0.41 1.88 16.77
CA ILE A 149 -0.76 2.70 15.62
C ILE A 149 -0.63 4.19 15.96
N ARG A 150 -0.19 4.95 14.96
CA ARG A 150 -0.23 6.41 14.99
C ARG A 150 -0.84 6.92 13.70
N ILE A 151 -1.80 7.84 13.81
CA ILE A 151 -2.46 8.50 12.68
C ILE A 151 -2.28 10.01 12.83
N ASN A 152 -1.90 10.66 11.76
CA ASN A 152 -1.79 12.12 11.65
C ASN A 152 -2.72 12.59 10.54
N CYS A 153 -3.60 13.54 10.84
CA CYS A 153 -4.37 14.28 9.85
C CYS A 153 -3.98 15.75 9.90
N SER A 154 -3.67 16.34 8.77
CA SER A 154 -3.26 17.73 8.62
C SER A 154 -4.02 18.44 7.50
N GLY A 155 -4.33 19.71 7.68
CA GLY A 155 -5.08 20.51 6.72
C GLY A 155 -6.21 21.28 7.39
N ARG A 156 -7.19 21.72 6.59
CA ARG A 156 -8.40 22.40 7.06
C ARG A 156 -9.41 21.39 7.59
N LEU A 157 -9.12 20.86 8.78
CA LEU A 157 -9.90 19.78 9.39
C LEU A 157 -11.31 20.26 9.74
N GLY A 158 -12.33 19.59 9.19
CA GLY A 158 -13.73 19.96 9.37
C GLY A 158 -14.14 21.29 8.71
N GLY A 159 -13.36 21.81 7.75
CA GLY A 159 -13.62 23.06 7.06
C GLY A 159 -13.12 24.30 7.79
N ALA A 160 -12.31 24.16 8.86
CA ALA A 160 -11.75 25.30 9.58
C ALA A 160 -10.89 26.18 8.65
N GLU A 161 -10.93 27.50 8.83
CA GLU A 161 -10.15 28.44 8.02
C GLU A 161 -8.65 28.24 8.22
N ILE A 162 -8.23 28.03 9.46
CA ILE A 162 -6.83 27.82 9.81
C ILE A 162 -6.54 26.31 9.76
N ALA A 163 -5.56 25.95 8.94
CA ALA A 163 -5.07 24.57 8.88
C ALA A 163 -4.38 24.18 10.18
N ARG A 164 -4.63 22.97 10.64
CA ARG A 164 -3.99 22.42 11.81
C ARG A 164 -3.68 20.94 11.61
N MET A 165 -2.88 20.38 12.50
CA MET A 165 -2.54 18.96 12.56
C MET A 165 -3.08 18.38 13.85
N GLU A 166 -3.86 17.30 13.72
CA GLU A 166 -4.28 16.49 14.85
C GLU A 166 -3.79 15.06 14.68
N TRP A 167 -3.44 14.40 15.78
CA TRP A 167 -2.93 13.04 15.74
C TRP A 167 -3.49 12.21 16.91
N TYR A 168 -3.63 10.91 16.64
CA TYR A 168 -3.95 9.90 17.64
C TYR A 168 -2.89 8.81 17.60
N ARG A 169 -2.54 8.30 18.78
CA ARG A 169 -1.62 7.18 18.94
C ARG A 169 -2.15 6.26 20.03
N GLU A 170 -2.05 4.96 19.78
CA GLU A 170 -2.34 3.92 20.75
C GLU A 170 -1.26 2.83 20.60
N GLY A 171 -0.84 2.27 21.73
CA GLY A 171 0.24 1.30 21.77
C GLY A 171 1.63 1.90 21.51
N ARG A 172 2.57 1.03 21.13
CA ARG A 172 3.98 1.35 20.87
C ARG A 172 4.25 1.50 19.39
N VAL A 173 4.92 2.58 18.98
CA VAL A 173 5.37 2.78 17.58
C VAL A 173 6.86 3.16 17.59
N PRO A 174 7.77 2.17 17.60
CA PRO A 174 9.22 2.40 17.74
C PRO A 174 9.84 2.76 16.39
N LEU A 175 9.84 4.06 16.01
CA LEU A 175 10.34 4.51 14.72
C LEU A 175 11.84 4.35 14.53
N HIS A 176 12.63 4.38 15.61
CA HIS A 176 14.09 4.28 15.57
C HIS A 176 14.63 2.85 15.65
N THR A 177 13.82 1.89 16.07
CA THR A 177 14.22 0.49 16.17
C THR A 177 14.21 -0.16 14.79
N LEU A 178 15.36 -0.58 14.28
CA LEU A 178 15.49 -1.14 12.91
C LEU A 178 14.80 -2.49 12.76
N ARG A 179 14.85 -3.36 13.80
CA ARG A 179 14.15 -4.65 13.78
C ARG A 179 12.62 -4.55 13.85
N ALA A 180 12.08 -3.38 14.19
CA ALA A 180 10.63 -3.19 14.26
C ALA A 180 9.99 -3.17 12.86
N ASP A 181 8.96 -3.98 12.66
CA ASP A 181 8.15 -3.94 11.45
C ASP A 181 7.13 -2.80 11.56
N VAL A 182 7.50 -1.65 11.02
CA VAL A 182 6.66 -0.47 10.97
C VAL A 182 6.21 -0.25 9.53
N ASP A 183 4.90 -0.39 9.32
CA ASP A 183 4.26 -0.07 8.07
C ASP A 183 3.88 1.41 8.01
N TYR A 184 3.97 2.03 6.82
CA TYR A 184 3.72 3.44 6.63
C TYR A 184 2.87 3.68 5.38
N GLY A 185 1.81 4.47 5.54
CA GLY A 185 0.93 4.85 4.45
C GLY A 185 0.63 6.33 4.44
N VAL A 186 0.46 6.88 3.25
CA VAL A 186 0.10 8.28 3.02
C VAL A 186 -1.07 8.35 2.05
N ALA A 187 -2.07 9.16 2.40
CA ALA A 187 -3.18 9.46 1.51
C ALA A 187 -3.53 10.94 1.59
N THR A 188 -4.08 11.47 0.50
CA THR A 188 -4.57 12.85 0.44
C THR A 188 -6.06 12.82 0.19
N ALA A 189 -6.82 13.46 1.08
CA ALA A 189 -8.25 13.69 0.91
C ALA A 189 -8.50 15.02 0.21
N PHE A 190 -9.22 14.98 -0.89
CA PHE A 190 -9.61 16.19 -1.64
C PHE A 190 -10.99 16.64 -1.17
N THR A 191 -11.00 17.67 -0.32
CA THR A 191 -12.25 18.23 0.20
C THR A 191 -12.62 19.52 -0.51
N THR A 192 -13.87 19.96 -0.36
CA THR A 192 -14.34 21.24 -0.92
C THR A 192 -13.59 22.47 -0.37
N TYR A 193 -12.95 22.32 0.81
CA TYR A 193 -12.19 23.39 1.48
C TYR A 193 -10.69 23.33 1.22
N GLY A 194 -10.22 22.35 0.45
CA GLY A 194 -8.81 22.10 0.15
C GLY A 194 -8.39 20.67 0.44
N THR A 195 -7.08 20.44 0.43
CA THR A 195 -6.52 19.11 0.64
C THR A 195 -6.22 18.83 2.12
N CYS A 196 -6.52 17.61 2.57
CA CYS A 196 -6.14 17.13 3.89
C CYS A 196 -5.20 15.93 3.75
N GLY A 197 -3.99 16.04 4.29
CA GLY A 197 -3.00 14.95 4.29
C GLY A 197 -3.23 14.00 5.46
N VAL A 198 -3.24 12.70 5.17
CA VAL A 198 -3.34 11.62 6.18
C VAL A 198 -2.05 10.82 6.14
N LYS A 199 -1.42 10.62 7.29
CA LYS A 199 -0.23 9.78 7.47
C LYS A 199 -0.50 8.75 8.54
N VAL A 200 -0.22 7.48 8.25
CA VAL A 200 -0.49 6.36 9.16
C VAL A 200 0.80 5.57 9.36
N TRP A 201 1.08 5.20 10.60
CA TRP A 201 2.15 4.28 11.00
C TRP A 201 1.52 3.14 11.80
N ILE A 202 1.79 1.91 11.41
CA ILE A 202 1.32 0.71 12.10
C ILE A 202 2.51 -0.14 12.47
N PHE A 203 2.64 -0.45 13.75
CA PHE A 203 3.64 -1.37 14.26
C PHE A 203 3.04 -2.77 14.33
N LYS A 204 3.60 -3.71 13.56
CA LYS A 204 3.12 -5.10 13.45
C LYS A 204 3.85 -6.07 14.39
N GLY A 205 5.03 -5.69 14.89
CA GLY A 205 5.87 -6.52 15.73
C GLY A 205 7.35 -6.33 15.41
N GLU A 206 8.20 -7.22 15.92
CA GLU A 206 9.63 -7.21 15.66
C GLU A 206 10.01 -8.40 14.78
N ILE A 207 10.89 -8.18 13.80
CA ILE A 207 11.43 -9.19 12.89
C ILE A 207 12.89 -9.41 13.26
N MET A 208 13.24 -10.64 13.63
CA MET A 208 14.60 -11.02 14.00
C MET A 208 15.36 -11.64 12.81
N GLU A 209 14.64 -12.05 11.77
CA GLU A 209 15.23 -12.60 10.55
C GLU A 209 15.84 -11.49 9.70
N HIS A 210 17.03 -11.73 9.14
CA HIS A 210 17.74 -10.77 8.30
C HIS A 210 17.39 -10.89 6.80
N ASP A 211 16.41 -11.72 6.42
CA ASP A 211 15.97 -11.84 5.03
C ASP A 211 14.88 -10.81 4.71
N PRO A 212 15.18 -9.75 3.93
CA PRO A 212 14.22 -8.71 3.57
C PRO A 212 13.03 -9.25 2.74
N MET A 213 13.18 -10.43 2.12
CA MET A 213 12.13 -11.07 1.31
C MET A 213 11.31 -12.09 2.09
N ALA A 214 11.63 -12.37 3.35
CA ALA A 214 10.94 -13.38 4.16
C ALA A 214 9.43 -13.14 4.26
N GLN A 215 9.00 -11.88 4.35
CA GLN A 215 7.58 -11.53 4.42
C GLN A 215 6.82 -11.87 3.12
N ASP A 216 7.43 -11.57 1.97
CA ASP A 216 6.79 -11.86 0.68
C ASP A 216 6.77 -13.35 0.40
N LYS A 217 7.80 -14.11 0.82
CA LYS A 217 7.82 -15.59 0.77
C LYS A 217 6.68 -16.16 1.61
N LYS A 218 6.52 -15.73 2.87
CA LYS A 218 5.44 -16.18 3.76
C LYS A 218 4.04 -15.85 3.20
N MET A 219 3.87 -14.71 2.51
CA MET A 219 2.61 -14.38 1.84
C MET A 219 2.35 -15.28 0.64
N ALA A 220 3.35 -15.57 -0.16
CA ALA A 220 3.24 -16.45 -1.33
C ALA A 220 2.97 -17.91 -0.93
N GLU A 221 3.64 -18.43 0.10
CA GLU A 221 3.45 -19.79 0.61
C GLU A 221 2.06 -19.96 1.27
N GLY A 222 1.57 -18.95 1.97
CA GLY A 222 0.23 -18.96 2.56
C GLY A 222 -0.89 -19.03 1.53
N ASP A 223 -0.63 -18.63 0.29
CA ASP A 223 -1.59 -18.68 -0.83
C ASP A 223 -1.47 -20.01 -1.61
N ALA A 224 -0.28 -20.59 -1.71
CA ALA A 224 -0.04 -21.87 -2.38
C ALA A 224 -0.67 -23.08 -1.66
N GLY A 225 -0.92 -22.97 -0.35
CA GLY A 225 -1.54 -24.03 0.46
C GLY A 225 -3.08 -24.09 0.40
N ARG A 226 -3.74 -23.23 -0.36
CA ARG A 226 -5.20 -23.20 -0.45
C ARG A 226 -5.66 -23.87 -1.73
N PRO A 227 -6.40 -25.03 -1.66
CA PRO A 227 -6.97 -25.65 -2.84
C PRO A 227 -7.92 -24.64 -3.54
N PRO A 228 -7.97 -24.64 -4.88
CA PRO A 228 -8.87 -23.77 -5.61
C PRO A 228 -10.30 -24.04 -5.14
N ARG A 229 -11.00 -23.00 -4.68
CA ARG A 229 -12.44 -23.12 -4.41
C ARG A 229 -13.12 -23.34 -5.75
N HIS A 230 -13.41 -24.60 -6.05
CA HIS A 230 -14.30 -24.95 -7.13
C HIS A 230 -15.63 -24.26 -6.88
N ALA A 231 -16.07 -23.47 -7.84
CA ALA A 231 -17.41 -22.94 -7.91
C ALA A 231 -18.38 -24.16 -7.97
N ALA A 232 -19.20 -24.25 -6.96
CA ALA A 232 -20.45 -25.01 -7.04
C ALA A 232 -21.51 -24.09 -7.60
#